data_6352fd7d7941cc6a9884ae71102e0eb4
#
_entry.id   6352fd7d7941cc6a9884ae71102e0eb4
#
_cell.length_a   1.000
_cell.length_b   1.000
_cell.length_c   1.000
_cell.angle_alpha   90.00
_cell.angle_beta   90.00
_cell.angle_gamma   90.00
#
_symmetry.space_group_name_H-M   'P 1'
#
loop_
_entity.id
_entity.type
_entity.pdbx_description
1 polymer ?
#
loop_
_entity_poly.entity_id
_entity_poly.type
_entity_poly.pdbx_seq_one_letter_code
_entity_poly.pdbx_strand_id
1 'polypeptide(L)'
;MGSLLPLSLLLLLAAAYPGGGRARRRRGARAQGPGGSSPAPSETSEPFWVHISPQFKAVQPGGSVWLNCSTSCPLPENSSLSTPLQRGQTLSGPGWVSYQLLDVRAWSSEVRCFVTCAGETRGAKAKITAYKRPQSVILEPPLVVGNEYTLRCHVTHVFPVGFLVVTLRRGGRVIYSENLKRYTGSDLANVTLTYTLPARPRDLWKPVTCHARLSLDGLVVRSSSAPITPTVLAWRPAPKALASTSIAAFVAILLVVGAAYLRNRPLVQNQSKERRVSAGRAGGRRNVGQFGEP
;
A
#
# COMPACT_ATOMS: atom_id res chain seq x y z
N MET A 1 -46.39 -1.42 10.51
CA MET A 1 -46.39 0.02 10.28
C MET A 1 -45.26 0.34 9.30
N GLY A 2 -45.64 0.42 8.03
CA GLY A 2 -44.72 0.64 6.92
C GLY A 2 -44.35 2.10 6.79
N SER A 3 -43.08 2.38 6.56
CA SER A 3 -42.57 3.70 6.20
C SER A 3 -42.34 3.74 4.69
N LEU A 4 -43.26 4.35 4.00
CA LEU A 4 -43.20 4.78 2.59
C LEU A 4 -42.55 6.15 2.55
N LEU A 5 -41.28 6.30 2.08
CA LEU A 5 -40.66 7.56 1.67
C LEU A 5 -39.32 7.30 0.99
N PRO A 6 -38.92 8.06 -0.01
CA PRO A 6 -39.69 8.72 -1.07
C PRO A 6 -39.16 8.37 -2.48
N LEU A 7 -40.06 8.05 -3.34
CA LEU A 7 -39.84 7.93 -4.80
C LEU A 7 -39.70 9.28 -5.51
N SER A 8 -39.73 10.38 -4.80
CA SER A 8 -39.79 11.74 -5.39
C SER A 8 -38.45 12.41 -5.68
N LEU A 9 -37.31 11.76 -5.34
CA LEU A 9 -35.98 12.38 -5.56
C LEU A 9 -35.29 11.97 -6.87
N LEU A 10 -35.88 11.05 -7.61
CA LEU A 10 -35.30 10.53 -8.87
C LEU A 10 -35.79 11.22 -10.14
N LEU A 11 -36.73 12.17 -10.04
CA LEU A 11 -37.31 12.88 -11.20
C LEU A 11 -36.75 14.28 -11.46
N LEU A 12 -35.76 14.77 -10.70
CA LEU A 12 -35.21 16.13 -10.87
C LEU A 12 -33.80 16.18 -11.50
N LEU A 13 -33.24 15.08 -11.94
CA LEU A 13 -31.92 15.04 -12.57
C LEU A 13 -31.93 14.81 -14.10
N ALA A 14 -33.08 14.86 -14.76
CA ALA A 14 -33.22 14.63 -16.20
C ALA A 14 -33.36 15.89 -17.08
N ALA A 15 -33.06 17.09 -16.57
CA ALA A 15 -33.27 18.35 -17.30
C ALA A 15 -32.04 19.25 -17.35
N ALA A 16 -30.88 18.74 -17.82
CA ALA A 16 -29.74 19.63 -18.15
C ALA A 16 -28.79 18.97 -19.18
N TYR A 17 -29.30 18.73 -20.41
CA TYR A 17 -28.42 18.57 -21.56
C TYR A 17 -28.80 19.61 -22.63
N PRO A 18 -27.96 20.61 -22.92
CA PRO A 18 -28.18 21.48 -24.08
C PRO A 18 -27.69 20.77 -25.33
N GLY A 19 -28.61 20.65 -26.27
CA GLY A 19 -28.45 20.00 -27.55
C GLY A 19 -27.45 20.69 -28.48
N GLY A 20 -26.86 19.86 -29.33
CA GLY A 20 -25.88 20.23 -30.35
C GLY A 20 -26.45 21.11 -31.46
N GLY A 21 -25.77 22.22 -31.72
CA GLY A 21 -26.00 23.10 -32.85
C GLY A 21 -25.28 22.61 -34.13
N ARG A 22 -26.04 22.26 -35.14
CA ARG A 22 -25.56 22.03 -36.52
C ARG A 22 -25.08 23.35 -37.12
N ALA A 23 -23.81 23.47 -37.47
CA ALA A 23 -23.28 24.59 -38.24
C ALA A 23 -23.58 24.40 -39.74
N ARG A 24 -24.33 25.32 -40.27
CA ARG A 24 -24.78 25.48 -41.63
C ARG A 24 -23.64 25.92 -42.55
N ARG A 25 -23.38 25.15 -43.60
CA ARG A 25 -22.49 25.44 -44.72
C ARG A 25 -23.04 26.66 -45.50
N ARG A 26 -22.32 27.77 -45.49
CA ARG A 26 -22.55 28.90 -46.43
C ARG A 26 -21.51 28.85 -47.56
N ARG A 27 -21.98 28.63 -48.79
CA ARG A 27 -21.29 28.97 -50.01
C ARG A 27 -21.31 30.49 -50.17
N GLY A 28 -20.16 31.09 -50.38
CA GLY A 28 -20.01 32.49 -50.72
C GLY A 28 -18.98 32.66 -51.82
N ALA A 29 -19.38 33.45 -52.78
CA ALA A 29 -18.90 33.59 -54.14
C ALA A 29 -17.49 34.15 -54.30
N ARG A 30 -16.96 33.77 -55.40
CA ARG A 30 -15.82 34.21 -56.23
C ARG A 30 -15.73 35.73 -56.40
N ALA A 31 -14.55 36.29 -56.09
CA ALA A 31 -14.08 37.54 -56.70
C ALA A 31 -12.59 37.38 -57.09
N GLN A 32 -12.34 37.55 -58.37
CA GLN A 32 -11.01 37.62 -58.97
C GLN A 32 -10.46 39.02 -58.74
N GLY A 33 -9.19 39.11 -58.30
CA GLY A 33 -8.36 40.32 -58.32
C GLY A 33 -6.92 39.91 -58.61
N PRO A 34 -6.16 40.62 -59.48
CA PRO A 34 -4.91 40.15 -60.01
C PRO A 34 -3.72 40.66 -59.18
N GLY A 35 -2.66 39.83 -59.13
CA GLY A 35 -1.26 40.27 -58.96
C GLY A 35 -0.80 40.43 -57.51
N GLY A 36 -0.14 39.43 -57.02
CA GLY A 36 0.69 39.50 -55.78
C GLY A 36 1.61 38.31 -55.77
N SER A 37 2.91 38.59 -55.82
CA SER A 37 4.03 37.67 -55.76
C SER A 37 3.79 36.57 -54.73
N SER A 38 3.83 35.31 -55.15
CA SER A 38 3.87 34.14 -54.28
C SER A 38 5.06 34.27 -53.31
N PRO A 39 4.84 34.30 -51.99
CA PRO A 39 5.91 33.95 -51.10
C PRO A 39 6.25 32.49 -51.39
N ALA A 40 7.55 32.19 -51.48
CA ALA A 40 8.05 30.83 -51.53
C ALA A 40 7.36 30.00 -50.42
N PRO A 41 6.99 28.73 -50.67
CA PRO A 41 6.47 27.88 -49.64
C PRO A 41 7.54 27.80 -48.55
N SER A 42 7.25 28.38 -47.40
CA SER A 42 7.99 28.04 -46.18
C SER A 42 7.89 26.52 -46.07
N GLU A 43 8.99 25.83 -46.29
CA GLU A 43 9.11 24.43 -45.95
C GLU A 43 8.81 24.33 -44.49
N THR A 44 7.57 24.00 -44.20
CA THR A 44 7.15 23.51 -42.86
C THR A 44 7.84 22.16 -42.73
N SER A 45 9.10 22.21 -42.28
CA SER A 45 9.83 21.01 -41.92
C SER A 45 8.99 20.26 -40.88
N GLU A 46 8.55 19.06 -41.24
CA GLU A 46 7.84 18.23 -40.29
C GLU A 46 8.64 18.13 -38.98
N PRO A 47 8.00 18.31 -37.84
CA PRO A 47 8.69 18.31 -36.55
C PRO A 47 9.41 16.95 -36.36
N PHE A 48 10.75 16.98 -36.19
CA PHE A 48 11.52 15.77 -35.95
C PHE A 48 11.10 15.11 -34.59
N TRP A 49 11.26 13.80 -34.49
CA TRP A 49 11.01 13.06 -33.25
C TRP A 49 12.30 12.59 -32.60
N VAL A 50 12.26 12.43 -31.28
CA VAL A 50 13.28 11.79 -30.46
C VAL A 50 12.65 10.65 -29.72
N HIS A 51 13.26 9.48 -29.75
CA HIS A 51 12.81 8.28 -29.06
C HIS A 51 13.91 7.69 -28.20
N ILE A 52 13.58 7.18 -27.03
CA ILE A 52 14.47 6.48 -26.13
C ILE A 52 13.96 5.05 -25.89
N SER A 53 14.83 4.07 -26.04
CA SER A 53 14.50 2.65 -25.89
C SER A 53 15.54 1.95 -25.00
N PRO A 54 15.10 1.15 -24.04
CA PRO A 54 13.71 0.97 -23.57
C PRO A 54 13.21 2.17 -22.78
N GLN A 55 11.90 2.45 -22.82
CA GLN A 55 11.29 3.52 -22.02
C GLN A 55 11.19 3.17 -20.52
N PHE A 56 11.22 1.89 -20.21
CA PHE A 56 11.29 1.37 -18.85
C PHE A 56 12.21 0.15 -18.81
N LYS A 57 13.12 0.14 -17.85
CA LYS A 57 13.97 -1.04 -17.59
C LYS A 57 14.19 -1.23 -16.10
N ALA A 58 14.01 -2.47 -15.65
CA ALA A 58 14.34 -2.88 -14.30
C ALA A 58 15.61 -3.73 -14.33
N VAL A 59 16.56 -3.42 -13.46
CA VAL A 59 17.83 -4.14 -13.32
C VAL A 59 18.10 -4.54 -11.88
N GLN A 60 18.95 -5.51 -11.66
CA GLN A 60 19.40 -5.83 -10.30
C GLN A 60 20.24 -4.67 -9.75
N PRO A 61 20.22 -4.40 -8.43
CA PRO A 61 21.08 -3.39 -7.83
C PRO A 61 22.56 -3.63 -8.19
N GLY A 62 23.22 -2.57 -8.63
CA GLY A 62 24.61 -2.64 -9.14
C GLY A 62 24.73 -3.10 -10.59
N GLY A 63 23.61 -3.43 -11.25
CA GLY A 63 23.60 -3.80 -12.66
C GLY A 63 23.78 -2.63 -13.59
N SER A 64 23.94 -2.92 -14.88
CA SER A 64 24.06 -1.92 -15.95
C SER A 64 22.94 -2.08 -16.98
N VAL A 65 22.67 -0.99 -17.72
CA VAL A 65 21.67 -0.97 -18.78
C VAL A 65 22.14 -0.10 -19.94
N TRP A 66 21.83 -0.52 -21.15
CA TRP A 66 22.00 0.26 -22.35
C TRP A 66 20.69 0.96 -22.72
N LEU A 67 20.78 2.26 -23.04
CA LEU A 67 19.68 3.07 -23.54
C LEU A 67 20.05 3.58 -24.92
N ASN A 68 19.18 3.36 -25.89
CA ASN A 68 19.33 3.85 -27.24
C ASN A 68 18.44 5.07 -27.45
N CYS A 69 19.07 6.22 -27.78
CA CYS A 69 18.40 7.44 -28.21
C CYS A 69 18.42 7.50 -29.72
N SER A 70 17.28 7.49 -30.37
CA SER A 70 17.13 7.62 -31.81
C SER A 70 16.37 8.89 -32.20
N THR A 71 16.64 9.41 -33.36
CA THR A 71 16.00 10.63 -33.87
C THR A 71 15.78 10.56 -35.38
N SER A 72 14.72 11.22 -35.84
CA SER A 72 14.48 11.44 -37.26
C SER A 72 15.26 12.65 -37.84
N CYS A 73 15.97 13.37 -36.96
CA CYS A 73 16.83 14.47 -37.46
C CYS A 73 17.95 13.95 -38.36
N PRO A 74 18.07 14.39 -39.61
CA PRO A 74 19.10 13.87 -40.54
C PRO A 74 20.51 14.31 -40.15
N LEU A 75 20.66 15.50 -39.57
CA LEU A 75 21.92 16.06 -39.11
C LEU A 75 21.77 16.68 -37.72
N PRO A 76 21.85 15.87 -36.68
CA PRO A 76 21.75 16.40 -35.32
C PRO A 76 22.96 17.23 -34.94
N GLU A 77 22.73 18.47 -34.49
CA GLU A 77 23.78 19.38 -34.04
C GLU A 77 24.40 18.92 -32.73
N ASN A 78 23.56 18.42 -31.84
CA ASN A 78 23.98 17.92 -30.52
C ASN A 78 23.06 16.84 -30.03
N SER A 79 23.64 15.85 -29.31
CA SER A 79 22.93 14.84 -28.60
C SER A 79 23.46 14.75 -27.17
N SER A 80 22.56 14.83 -26.17
CA SER A 80 22.97 14.81 -24.79
C SER A 80 22.05 13.91 -23.93
N LEU A 81 22.61 13.36 -22.87
CA LEU A 81 21.86 12.56 -21.89
C LEU A 81 21.88 13.25 -20.53
N SER A 82 20.73 13.50 -19.95
CA SER A 82 20.59 13.94 -18.56
C SER A 82 20.22 12.76 -17.70
N THR A 83 21.06 12.43 -16.72
CA THR A 83 20.85 11.26 -15.84
C THR A 83 21.59 11.47 -14.52
N PRO A 84 21.00 11.02 -13.39
CA PRO A 84 21.69 10.94 -12.11
C PRO A 84 22.60 9.70 -12.01
N LEU A 85 22.53 8.77 -13.00
CA LEU A 85 23.28 7.52 -12.98
C LEU A 85 24.67 7.69 -13.58
N GLN A 86 25.60 6.85 -13.17
CA GLN A 86 26.96 6.83 -13.70
C GLN A 86 26.92 6.41 -15.17
N ARG A 87 27.57 7.19 -16.04
CA ARG A 87 27.72 6.88 -17.46
C ARG A 87 28.93 5.97 -17.68
N GLY A 88 28.76 4.97 -18.49
CA GLY A 88 29.81 4.10 -19.01
C GLY A 88 30.15 4.46 -20.46
N GLN A 89 30.18 3.45 -21.31
CA GLN A 89 30.49 3.57 -22.73
C GLN A 89 29.36 4.28 -23.49
N THR A 90 29.74 5.00 -24.55
CA THR A 90 28.81 5.61 -25.50
C THR A 90 29.14 5.09 -26.90
N LEU A 91 28.11 4.63 -27.60
CA LEU A 91 28.19 4.21 -29.00
C LEU A 91 27.27 5.13 -29.81
N SER A 92 27.71 5.55 -30.99
CA SER A 92 26.94 6.42 -31.87
C SER A 92 26.98 5.96 -33.32
N GLY A 93 25.90 6.26 -34.02
CA GLY A 93 25.76 6.02 -35.45
C GLY A 93 24.78 7.02 -36.07
N PRO A 94 24.52 6.91 -37.36
CA PRO A 94 23.60 7.82 -38.05
C PRO A 94 22.20 7.76 -37.41
N GLY A 95 21.73 8.90 -36.84
CA GLY A 95 20.40 9.01 -36.24
C GLY A 95 20.20 8.31 -34.89
N TRP A 96 21.25 7.82 -34.25
CA TRP A 96 21.14 7.19 -32.91
C TRP A 96 22.41 7.33 -32.07
N VAL A 97 22.24 7.35 -30.76
CA VAL A 97 23.31 7.29 -29.77
C VAL A 97 22.87 6.35 -28.64
N SER A 98 23.71 5.37 -28.31
CA SER A 98 23.49 4.46 -27.22
C SER A 98 24.40 4.76 -26.03
N TYR A 99 23.83 4.84 -24.86
CA TYR A 99 24.51 5.12 -23.60
C TYR A 99 24.44 3.92 -22.67
N GLN A 100 25.58 3.52 -22.15
CA GLN A 100 25.64 2.57 -21.05
C GLN A 100 25.52 3.32 -19.72
N LEU A 101 24.59 2.90 -18.87
CA LEU A 101 24.45 3.36 -17.50
C LEU A 101 24.91 2.27 -16.57
N LEU A 102 25.80 2.62 -15.63
CA LEU A 102 26.47 1.66 -14.74
C LEU A 102 25.93 1.81 -13.32
N ASP A 103 26.12 0.76 -12.52
CA ASP A 103 25.91 0.73 -11.07
C ASP A 103 24.53 1.29 -10.65
N VAL A 104 23.48 0.81 -11.31
CA VAL A 104 22.11 1.24 -11.01
C VAL A 104 21.69 0.73 -9.65
N ARG A 105 21.72 1.58 -8.61
CA ARG A 105 21.31 1.24 -7.23
C ARG A 105 20.04 1.95 -6.79
N ALA A 106 19.73 3.09 -7.42
CA ALA A 106 18.54 3.85 -7.09
C ALA A 106 17.26 3.09 -7.46
N TRP A 107 16.26 3.14 -6.59
CA TRP A 107 14.98 2.49 -6.83
C TRP A 107 14.22 3.10 -8.00
N SER A 108 14.47 4.37 -8.32
CA SER A 108 13.86 5.03 -9.48
C SER A 108 14.76 6.15 -9.97
N SER A 109 15.14 6.11 -11.23
CA SER A 109 15.91 7.14 -11.91
C SER A 109 15.23 7.51 -13.22
N GLU A 110 14.98 8.80 -13.42
CA GLU A 110 14.54 9.31 -14.71
C GLU A 110 15.77 9.68 -15.54
N VAL A 111 15.79 9.23 -16.76
CA VAL A 111 16.84 9.51 -17.75
C VAL A 111 16.20 10.22 -18.93
N ARG A 112 16.80 11.33 -19.37
CA ARG A 112 16.31 12.13 -20.49
C ARG A 112 17.37 12.25 -21.55
N CYS A 113 16.99 11.94 -22.78
CA CYS A 113 17.79 12.12 -23.96
C CYS A 113 17.31 13.37 -24.68
N PHE A 114 18.22 14.27 -25.05
CA PHE A 114 17.94 15.50 -25.81
C PHE A 114 18.69 15.48 -27.11
N VAL A 115 18.02 15.93 -28.15
CA VAL A 115 18.62 16.12 -29.50
C VAL A 115 18.25 17.51 -30.00
N THR A 116 19.22 18.23 -30.48
CA THR A 116 19.05 19.54 -31.14
C THR A 116 19.17 19.38 -32.64
N CYS A 117 18.20 19.90 -33.37
CA CYS A 117 18.10 19.84 -34.83
C CYS A 117 17.61 21.18 -35.35
N ALA A 118 18.38 21.83 -36.19
CA ALA A 118 18.08 23.16 -36.77
C ALA A 118 17.68 24.20 -35.69
N GLY A 119 18.40 24.19 -34.55
CA GLY A 119 18.17 25.10 -33.44
C GLY A 119 17.00 24.69 -32.51
N GLU A 120 16.18 23.70 -32.87
CA GLU A 120 15.09 23.17 -32.01
C GLU A 120 15.63 21.99 -31.19
N THR A 121 15.34 21.99 -29.87
CA THR A 121 15.69 20.87 -28.97
C THR A 121 14.47 20.09 -28.58
N ARG A 122 14.50 18.79 -28.81
CA ARG A 122 13.46 17.82 -28.36
C ARG A 122 14.08 16.76 -27.48
N GLY A 123 13.26 16.15 -26.65
CA GLY A 123 13.73 15.11 -25.74
C GLY A 123 12.72 13.98 -25.52
N ALA A 124 13.28 12.84 -25.16
CA ALA A 124 12.52 11.68 -24.72
C ALA A 124 13.00 11.24 -23.33
N LYS A 125 12.12 10.58 -22.57
CA LYS A 125 12.42 10.13 -21.22
C LYS A 125 12.27 8.62 -21.08
N ALA A 126 13.13 8.03 -20.25
CA ALA A 126 13.05 6.66 -19.81
C ALA A 126 13.11 6.58 -18.29
N LYS A 127 12.54 5.54 -17.73
CA LYS A 127 12.61 5.23 -16.31
C LYS A 127 13.45 3.99 -16.10
N ILE A 128 14.54 4.13 -15.36
CA ILE A 128 15.40 3.02 -14.95
C ILE A 128 15.21 2.80 -13.48
N THR A 129 15.04 1.55 -13.07
CA THR A 129 14.78 1.20 -11.69
C THR A 129 15.62 -0.02 -11.28
N ALA A 130 16.23 0.05 -10.11
CA ALA A 130 16.69 -1.15 -9.47
C ALA A 130 15.48 -1.94 -8.96
N TYR A 131 15.47 -3.26 -9.05
CA TYR A 131 14.39 -4.06 -8.49
C TYR A 131 14.89 -4.98 -7.38
N LYS A 132 14.01 -5.23 -6.42
CA LYS A 132 14.21 -6.22 -5.37
C LYS A 132 13.11 -7.25 -5.43
N ARG A 133 13.49 -8.52 -5.59
CA ARG A 133 12.55 -9.64 -5.46
C ARG A 133 12.04 -9.71 -4.03
N PRO A 134 10.84 -10.23 -3.78
CA PRO A 134 10.37 -10.50 -2.42
C PRO A 134 11.40 -11.28 -1.62
N GLN A 135 11.77 -10.78 -0.46
CA GLN A 135 12.70 -11.45 0.44
C GLN A 135 12.05 -12.67 1.08
N SER A 136 10.80 -12.50 1.52
CA SER A 136 9.97 -13.58 2.04
C SER A 136 8.53 -13.43 1.63
N VAL A 137 7.83 -14.56 1.53
CA VAL A 137 6.37 -14.62 1.39
C VAL A 137 5.89 -15.54 2.50
N ILE A 138 5.17 -14.97 3.46
CA ILE A 138 4.72 -15.66 4.66
C ILE A 138 3.20 -15.61 4.69
N LEU A 139 2.58 -16.77 4.80
CA LEU A 139 1.15 -16.89 5.07
C LEU A 139 0.99 -17.17 6.57
N GLU A 140 0.28 -16.28 7.27
CA GLU A 140 -0.02 -16.51 8.70
C GLU A 140 -1.00 -17.67 8.87
N PRO A 141 -0.92 -18.39 10.01
CA PRO A 141 -1.98 -19.33 10.38
C PRO A 141 -3.34 -18.62 10.38
N PRO A 142 -4.36 -19.19 9.72
CA PRO A 142 -5.65 -18.53 9.60
C PRO A 142 -6.31 -18.31 10.96
N LEU A 143 -6.76 -17.10 11.19
CA LEU A 143 -7.56 -16.75 12.36
C LEU A 143 -9.03 -17.06 12.07
N VAL A 144 -9.60 -17.98 12.82
CA VAL A 144 -11.04 -18.34 12.72
C VAL A 144 -11.82 -17.55 13.76
N VAL A 145 -12.81 -16.77 13.30
CA VAL A 145 -13.72 -16.01 14.17
C VAL A 145 -15.15 -16.33 13.74
N GLY A 146 -15.88 -17.02 14.61
CA GLY A 146 -17.23 -17.49 14.29
C GLY A 146 -17.25 -18.44 13.10
N ASN A 147 -17.97 -18.07 12.04
CA ASN A 147 -18.11 -18.87 10.83
C ASN A 147 -17.24 -18.36 9.67
N GLU A 148 -16.23 -17.54 9.97
CA GLU A 148 -15.31 -16.98 8.99
C GLU A 148 -13.87 -17.21 9.41
N TYR A 149 -12.97 -17.25 8.43
CA TYR A 149 -11.54 -17.22 8.70
C TYR A 149 -10.82 -16.20 7.81
N THR A 150 -9.84 -15.57 8.40
CA THR A 150 -9.03 -14.53 7.75
C THR A 150 -7.66 -15.08 7.44
N LEU A 151 -7.26 -14.91 6.19
CA LEU A 151 -5.93 -15.22 5.68
C LEU A 151 -5.14 -13.91 5.58
N ARG A 152 -3.91 -13.93 6.11
CA ARG A 152 -2.97 -12.80 5.98
C ARG A 152 -1.69 -13.30 5.32
N CYS A 153 -1.35 -12.66 4.22
CA CYS A 153 -0.10 -12.94 3.51
C CYS A 153 0.80 -11.72 3.53
N HIS A 154 2.01 -11.90 4.03
CA HIS A 154 3.05 -10.87 4.10
C HIS A 154 4.09 -11.13 3.02
N VAL A 155 4.33 -10.12 2.21
CA VAL A 155 5.39 -10.08 1.20
C VAL A 155 6.36 -8.99 1.62
N THR A 156 7.60 -9.36 1.97
CA THR A 156 8.56 -8.43 2.55
C THR A 156 9.63 -7.98 1.56
N HIS A 157 10.09 -6.74 1.75
CA HIS A 157 11.24 -6.16 1.05
C HIS A 157 11.16 -6.32 -0.47
N VAL A 158 10.08 -5.90 -1.08
CA VAL A 158 9.85 -5.98 -2.54
C VAL A 158 9.84 -4.59 -3.17
N PHE A 159 10.38 -4.48 -4.38
CA PHE A 159 10.32 -3.29 -5.20
C PHE A 159 10.46 -3.64 -6.70
N PRO A 160 9.75 -2.93 -7.60
CA PRO A 160 8.69 -1.95 -7.37
C PRO A 160 7.32 -2.62 -7.11
N VAL A 161 6.62 -2.14 -6.08
CA VAL A 161 5.35 -2.76 -5.63
C VAL A 161 4.24 -2.65 -6.67
N GLY A 162 4.22 -1.58 -7.47
CA GLY A 162 3.21 -1.41 -8.52
C GLY A 162 3.21 -2.49 -9.61
N PHE A 163 4.22 -3.35 -9.67
CA PHE A 163 4.33 -4.49 -10.59
C PHE A 163 4.10 -5.83 -9.90
N LEU A 164 3.71 -5.80 -8.62
CA LEU A 164 3.46 -6.98 -7.82
C LEU A 164 2.00 -7.42 -7.91
N VAL A 165 1.80 -8.71 -8.07
CA VAL A 165 0.51 -9.38 -7.93
C VAL A 165 0.64 -10.42 -6.82
N VAL A 166 -0.22 -10.33 -5.81
CA VAL A 166 -0.29 -11.30 -4.72
C VAL A 166 -1.55 -12.15 -4.88
N THR A 167 -1.40 -13.46 -4.81
CA THR A 167 -2.48 -14.42 -5.10
C THR A 167 -2.55 -15.46 -3.99
N LEU A 168 -3.73 -15.64 -3.41
CA LEU A 168 -4.03 -16.73 -2.48
C LEU A 168 -4.61 -17.92 -3.26
N ARG A 169 -4.08 -19.12 -3.01
CA ARG A 169 -4.56 -20.37 -3.59
C ARG A 169 -4.95 -21.36 -2.50
N ARG A 170 -6.01 -22.10 -2.75
CA ARG A 170 -6.48 -23.18 -1.89
C ARG A 170 -6.65 -24.46 -2.69
N GLY A 171 -5.95 -25.52 -2.32
CA GLY A 171 -5.94 -26.75 -3.10
C GLY A 171 -5.57 -26.53 -4.56
N GLY A 172 -4.63 -25.61 -4.85
CA GLY A 172 -4.21 -25.24 -6.21
C GLY A 172 -5.10 -24.21 -6.94
N ARG A 173 -6.34 -23.99 -6.49
CA ARG A 173 -7.26 -23.00 -7.11
C ARG A 173 -7.03 -21.62 -6.52
N VAL A 174 -7.07 -20.60 -7.38
CA VAL A 174 -7.05 -19.20 -6.96
C VAL A 174 -8.36 -18.88 -6.22
N ILE A 175 -8.24 -18.36 -5.01
CA ILE A 175 -9.37 -17.89 -4.20
C ILE A 175 -9.44 -16.37 -4.13
N TYR A 176 -8.29 -15.70 -4.21
CA TYR A 176 -8.17 -14.25 -4.26
C TYR A 176 -6.89 -13.82 -4.97
N SER A 177 -6.93 -12.68 -5.64
CA SER A 177 -5.75 -12.09 -6.28
C SER A 177 -5.85 -10.58 -6.25
N GLU A 178 -4.80 -9.93 -5.81
CA GLU A 178 -4.69 -8.48 -5.76
C GLU A 178 -3.54 -8.01 -6.63
N ASN A 179 -3.83 -7.00 -7.45
CA ASN A 179 -2.84 -6.32 -8.30
C ASN A 179 -2.55 -4.94 -7.72
N LEU A 180 -1.31 -4.71 -7.36
CA LEU A 180 -0.87 -3.50 -6.68
C LEU A 180 -0.50 -2.34 -7.63
N LYS A 181 -1.03 -2.31 -8.85
CA LYS A 181 -0.77 -1.24 -9.84
C LYS A 181 -1.01 0.17 -9.30
N ARG A 182 -1.93 0.33 -8.35
CA ARG A 182 -2.25 1.63 -7.74
C ARG A 182 -1.26 2.07 -6.66
N TYR A 183 -0.32 1.21 -6.31
CA TYR A 183 0.70 1.54 -5.33
C TYR A 183 1.71 2.53 -5.94
N THR A 184 1.86 3.70 -5.33
CA THR A 184 2.70 4.80 -5.82
C THR A 184 3.99 4.99 -5.04
N GLY A 185 4.25 4.16 -4.03
CA GLY A 185 5.49 4.24 -3.23
C GLY A 185 6.74 4.03 -4.08
N SER A 186 7.77 4.81 -3.78
CA SER A 186 9.04 4.86 -4.51
C SER A 186 10.17 4.03 -3.88
N ASP A 187 9.89 3.37 -2.75
CA ASP A 187 10.89 2.64 -1.96
C ASP A 187 10.53 1.19 -1.76
N LEU A 188 11.48 0.44 -1.16
CA LEU A 188 11.23 -0.91 -0.67
C LEU A 188 10.04 -0.94 0.26
N ALA A 189 9.16 -1.89 0.06
CA ALA A 189 7.96 -2.01 0.88
C ALA A 189 7.68 -3.42 1.36
N ASN A 190 6.96 -3.49 2.45
CA ASN A 190 6.29 -4.69 2.93
C ASN A 190 4.81 -4.57 2.59
N VAL A 191 4.25 -5.63 2.04
CA VAL A 191 2.86 -5.67 1.61
C VAL A 191 2.14 -6.76 2.39
N THR A 192 0.98 -6.43 2.94
CA THR A 192 0.11 -7.38 3.61
C THR A 192 -1.20 -7.50 2.87
N LEU A 193 -1.48 -8.68 2.37
CA LEU A 193 -2.76 -9.03 1.78
C LEU A 193 -3.63 -9.69 2.84
N THR A 194 -4.82 -9.14 3.09
CA THR A 194 -5.80 -9.73 4.02
C THR A 194 -7.05 -10.12 3.26
N TYR A 195 -7.51 -11.35 3.47
CA TYR A 195 -8.72 -11.86 2.82
C TYR A 195 -9.52 -12.72 3.78
N THR A 196 -10.80 -12.38 3.97
CA THR A 196 -11.73 -13.10 4.85
C THR A 196 -12.71 -13.90 4.01
N LEU A 197 -12.98 -15.12 4.43
CA LEU A 197 -13.89 -16.03 3.73
C LEU A 197 -14.62 -16.95 4.70
N PRO A 198 -15.81 -17.46 4.31
CA PRO A 198 -16.59 -18.35 5.16
C PRO A 198 -15.86 -19.68 5.40
N ALA A 199 -15.90 -20.15 6.66
CA ALA A 199 -15.31 -21.41 7.11
C ALA A 199 -16.23 -22.58 6.73
N ARG A 200 -16.02 -23.14 5.55
CA ARG A 200 -16.77 -24.32 5.10
C ARG A 200 -15.99 -25.58 5.47
N PRO A 201 -16.61 -26.59 6.12
CA PRO A 201 -15.93 -27.81 6.56
C PRO A 201 -15.10 -28.48 5.47
N ARG A 202 -15.63 -28.55 4.24
CA ARG A 202 -14.95 -29.14 3.05
C ARG A 202 -13.69 -28.38 2.60
N ASP A 203 -13.50 -27.16 3.07
CA ASP A 203 -12.41 -26.28 2.64
C ASP A 203 -11.28 -26.19 3.69
N LEU A 204 -11.56 -26.58 4.93
CA LEU A 204 -10.63 -26.49 6.04
C LEU A 204 -9.44 -27.45 5.93
N TRP A 205 -9.59 -28.54 5.18
CA TRP A 205 -8.52 -29.54 4.96
C TRP A 205 -7.66 -29.27 3.75
N LYS A 206 -7.98 -28.26 2.95
CA LYS A 206 -7.23 -27.95 1.73
C LYS A 206 -6.10 -26.99 2.06
N PRO A 207 -4.85 -27.30 1.65
CA PRO A 207 -3.73 -26.42 1.88
C PRO A 207 -3.93 -25.08 1.18
N VAL A 208 -3.59 -24.01 1.89
CA VAL A 208 -3.60 -22.63 1.38
C VAL A 208 -2.17 -22.18 1.20
N THR A 209 -1.89 -21.54 0.08
CA THR A 209 -0.58 -20.94 -0.25
C THR A 209 -0.76 -19.52 -0.71
N CYS A 210 0.21 -18.68 -0.38
CA CYS A 210 0.31 -17.33 -0.93
C CYS A 210 1.41 -17.29 -2.00
N HIS A 211 1.12 -16.65 -3.12
CA HIS A 211 2.04 -16.48 -4.24
C HIS A 211 2.22 -15.01 -4.54
N ALA A 212 3.45 -14.56 -4.58
CA ALA A 212 3.85 -13.23 -5.02
C ALA A 212 4.48 -13.34 -6.41
N ARG A 213 3.98 -12.56 -7.36
CA ARG A 213 4.52 -12.47 -8.72
C ARG A 213 4.86 -11.04 -9.04
N LEU A 214 6.14 -10.75 -9.20
CA LEU A 214 6.66 -9.47 -9.68
C LEU A 214 6.91 -9.59 -11.19
N SER A 215 6.17 -8.83 -11.99
CA SER A 215 6.27 -8.84 -13.46
C SER A 215 6.88 -7.51 -13.92
N LEU A 216 8.12 -7.56 -14.37
CA LEU A 216 8.89 -6.45 -14.91
C LEU A 216 9.10 -6.68 -16.41
N ASP A 217 9.61 -5.69 -17.10
CA ASP A 217 9.87 -5.76 -18.53
C ASP A 217 10.71 -7.00 -18.91
N GLY A 218 10.05 -7.99 -19.48
CA GLY A 218 10.64 -9.28 -19.85
C GLY A 218 11.06 -10.21 -18.69
N LEU A 219 10.95 -9.76 -17.44
CA LEU A 219 11.33 -10.52 -16.25
C LEU A 219 10.11 -10.83 -15.38
N VAL A 220 9.95 -12.09 -15.00
CA VAL A 220 8.91 -12.55 -14.07
C VAL A 220 9.55 -13.25 -12.90
N VAL A 221 9.50 -12.64 -11.73
CA VAL A 221 9.94 -13.23 -10.47
C VAL A 221 8.75 -13.79 -9.71
N ARG A 222 8.85 -15.04 -9.26
CA ARG A 222 7.82 -15.73 -8.48
C ARG A 222 8.39 -16.15 -7.14
N SER A 223 7.61 -15.99 -6.09
CA SER A 223 7.88 -16.48 -4.74
C SER A 223 6.58 -17.02 -4.14
N SER A 224 6.68 -17.99 -3.25
CA SER A 224 5.49 -18.56 -2.60
C SER A 224 5.77 -18.87 -1.14
N SER A 225 4.73 -18.84 -0.32
CA SER A 225 4.78 -19.29 1.06
C SER A 225 4.80 -20.81 1.15
N ALA A 226 5.19 -21.34 2.31
CA ALA A 226 4.84 -22.70 2.69
C ALA A 226 3.33 -22.89 2.69
N PRO A 227 2.82 -24.10 2.36
CA PRO A 227 1.40 -24.40 2.46
C PRO A 227 0.96 -24.47 3.91
N ILE A 228 -0.16 -23.89 4.23
CA ILE A 228 -0.78 -23.98 5.55
C ILE A 228 -2.16 -24.61 5.40
N THR A 229 -2.42 -25.67 6.14
CA THR A 229 -3.74 -26.26 6.22
C THR A 229 -4.50 -25.59 7.37
N PRO A 230 -5.65 -24.95 7.11
CA PRO A 230 -6.47 -24.36 8.16
C PRO A 230 -7.03 -25.51 9.03
N THR A 231 -6.24 -25.99 9.98
CA THR A 231 -6.72 -26.97 10.96
C THR A 231 -7.65 -26.30 11.93
N VAL A 232 -8.74 -26.98 12.25
CA VAL A 232 -9.85 -26.51 13.13
C VAL A 232 -9.40 -26.29 14.60
N LEU A 233 -8.11 -26.22 14.86
CA LEU A 233 -7.54 -26.03 16.20
C LEU A 233 -7.92 -24.70 16.86
N ALA A 234 -8.65 -23.86 16.21
CA ALA A 234 -9.12 -22.62 16.79
C ALA A 234 -10.65 -22.51 16.91
N TRP A 235 -11.36 -23.62 16.93
CA TRP A 235 -12.66 -23.60 17.58
C TRP A 235 -12.43 -23.48 19.09
N ARG A 236 -11.87 -22.37 19.52
CA ARG A 236 -12.09 -21.94 20.89
C ARG A 236 -13.56 -21.53 20.91
N PRO A 237 -14.44 -22.31 21.56
CA PRO A 237 -15.75 -21.77 21.91
C PRO A 237 -15.41 -20.44 22.59
N ALA A 238 -16.01 -19.34 22.13
CA ALA A 238 -15.92 -18.08 22.84
C ALA A 238 -16.09 -18.41 24.32
N PRO A 239 -15.20 -17.96 25.21
CA PRO A 239 -15.38 -18.24 26.62
C PRO A 239 -16.77 -17.73 26.93
N LYS A 240 -17.70 -18.68 27.06
CA LYS A 240 -19.05 -18.37 27.55
C LYS A 240 -18.74 -17.66 28.85
N ALA A 241 -19.19 -16.44 28.97
CA ALA A 241 -19.01 -15.60 30.13
C ALA A 241 -19.69 -16.29 31.34
N LEU A 242 -19.07 -17.35 31.86
CA LEU A 242 -19.49 -18.06 33.08
C LEU A 242 -18.97 -17.35 34.34
N ALA A 243 -18.24 -16.26 34.16
CA ALA A 243 -17.61 -15.58 35.29
C ALA A 243 -18.53 -14.56 35.99
N SER A 244 -19.65 -14.16 35.38
CA SER A 244 -20.46 -13.06 35.94
C SER A 244 -21.46 -13.52 37.01
N THR A 245 -21.96 -14.77 36.94
CA THR A 245 -22.98 -15.24 37.90
C THR A 245 -22.36 -15.72 39.20
N SER A 246 -21.14 -16.27 39.20
CA SER A 246 -20.49 -16.76 40.42
C SER A 246 -20.11 -15.62 41.36
N ILE A 247 -19.61 -14.52 40.86
CA ILE A 247 -19.18 -13.36 41.68
C ILE A 247 -20.41 -12.70 42.32
N ALA A 248 -21.50 -12.52 41.57
CA ALA A 248 -22.74 -11.97 42.10
C ALA A 248 -23.35 -12.89 43.20
N ALA A 249 -23.33 -14.20 43.00
CA ALA A 249 -23.79 -15.17 43.99
C ALA A 249 -22.91 -15.14 45.27
N PHE A 250 -21.56 -15.08 45.11
CA PHE A 250 -20.68 -14.98 46.26
C PHE A 250 -20.85 -13.67 47.03
N VAL A 251 -21.00 -12.54 46.35
CA VAL A 251 -21.25 -11.25 46.99
C VAL A 251 -22.62 -11.27 47.73
N ALA A 252 -23.67 -11.84 47.11
CA ALA A 252 -24.96 -11.97 47.74
C ALA A 252 -24.91 -12.85 49.03
N ILE A 253 -24.18 -13.97 48.97
CA ILE A 253 -23.99 -14.86 50.15
C ILE A 253 -23.23 -14.12 51.25
N LEU A 254 -22.15 -13.39 50.90
CA LEU A 254 -21.38 -12.62 51.88
C LEU A 254 -22.22 -11.51 52.54
N LEU A 255 -23.09 -10.84 51.76
CA LEU A 255 -23.99 -9.82 52.29
C LEU A 255 -25.07 -10.44 53.24
N VAL A 256 -25.62 -11.57 52.88
CA VAL A 256 -26.62 -12.27 53.73
C VAL A 256 -25.98 -12.78 55.03
N VAL A 257 -24.79 -13.40 54.94
CA VAL A 257 -24.05 -13.88 56.10
C VAL A 257 -23.58 -12.72 57.00
N GLY A 258 -23.10 -11.64 56.38
CA GLY A 258 -22.71 -10.41 57.09
C GLY A 258 -23.88 -9.74 57.82
N ALA A 259 -25.04 -9.65 57.15
CA ALA A 259 -26.27 -9.12 57.78
C ALA A 259 -26.77 -9.99 58.92
N ALA A 260 -26.74 -11.32 58.76
CA ALA A 260 -27.12 -12.28 59.83
C ALA A 260 -26.14 -12.18 61.02
N TYR A 261 -24.85 -12.05 60.76
CA TYR A 261 -23.84 -11.87 61.80
C TYR A 261 -24.00 -10.56 62.58
N LEU A 262 -24.31 -9.47 61.92
CA LEU A 262 -24.59 -8.17 62.56
C LEU A 262 -25.88 -8.19 63.33
N ARG A 263 -26.91 -8.94 62.89
CA ARG A 263 -28.20 -9.07 63.56
C ARG A 263 -28.10 -9.95 64.80
N ASN A 264 -27.19 -10.94 64.85
CA ASN A 264 -26.97 -11.84 65.98
C ASN A 264 -25.92 -11.37 66.99
N ARG A 265 -25.31 -10.18 66.78
CA ARG A 265 -24.47 -9.60 67.83
C ARG A 265 -25.35 -9.07 68.94
N PRO A 266 -25.33 -9.67 70.18
CA PRO A 266 -25.97 -9.06 71.30
C PRO A 266 -25.35 -7.68 71.51
N LEU A 267 -26.21 -6.68 71.64
CA LEU A 267 -25.87 -5.34 72.05
C LEU A 267 -25.23 -5.44 73.43
N VAL A 268 -23.89 -5.57 73.48
CA VAL A 268 -23.17 -5.30 74.73
C VAL A 268 -23.17 -3.81 74.89
N GLN A 269 -24.15 -3.37 75.62
CA GLN A 269 -24.40 -2.02 76.04
C GLN A 269 -23.29 -1.58 76.97
N ASN A 270 -22.65 -0.52 76.60
CA ASN A 270 -21.85 0.39 77.31
C ASN A 270 -22.06 0.46 78.80
N GLN A 271 -21.07 0.10 79.61
CA GLN A 271 -20.87 0.69 80.94
C GLN A 271 -19.39 0.68 81.29
N SER A 272 -18.81 1.85 81.32
CA SER A 272 -17.91 2.38 82.34
C SER A 272 -17.21 3.57 81.73
N LYS A 273 -17.71 4.63 81.97
CA LYS A 273 -17.49 5.73 82.90
C LYS A 273 -16.09 5.75 83.53
N GLU A 274 -15.39 6.79 83.15
CA GLU A 274 -14.40 7.55 83.94
C GLU A 274 -13.32 6.82 84.75
N ARG A 275 -12.09 7.00 84.33
CA ARG A 275 -11.04 7.53 85.24
C ARG A 275 -10.03 8.32 84.51
N ARG A 276 -9.97 9.53 84.93
CA ARG A 276 -8.92 10.57 84.68
C ARG A 276 -7.61 10.07 85.20
N VAL A 277 -6.62 10.76 84.66
CA VAL A 277 -5.44 11.35 85.34
C VAL A 277 -4.07 10.78 84.97
N SER A 278 -3.36 11.63 84.22
CA SER A 278 -2.01 12.14 84.53
C SER A 278 -0.77 11.37 84.08
N ALA A 279 0.02 12.20 83.48
CA ALA A 279 1.49 12.26 83.55
C ALA A 279 2.25 11.16 82.77
N GLY A 280 3.13 11.50 81.93
CA GLY A 280 4.28 12.36 81.85
C GLY A 280 5.08 11.92 80.66
N ARG A 281 5.41 12.82 79.78
CA ARG A 281 6.67 13.48 79.58
C ARG A 281 7.91 12.58 79.46
N ALA A 282 8.69 12.95 78.46
CA ALA A 282 10.10 12.62 78.12
C ALA A 282 10.22 11.42 77.10
N GLY A 283 10.87 11.52 76.05
CA GLY A 283 11.97 12.32 75.62
C GLY A 283 12.91 11.47 74.79
N GLY A 284 13.47 12.05 73.76
CA GLY A 284 14.70 11.52 73.18
C GLY A 284 14.52 10.76 71.83
N ARG A 285 14.72 11.36 70.67
CA ARG A 285 15.95 11.78 70.03
C ARG A 285 16.72 10.66 69.31
N ARG A 286 16.88 10.85 67.97
CA ARG A 286 18.03 10.50 67.09
C ARG A 286 18.26 9.02 66.78
N ASN A 287 18.66 8.60 65.59
CA ASN A 287 19.44 9.08 64.45
C ASN A 287 19.20 8.08 63.27
N VAL A 288 19.07 8.50 62.00
CA VAL A 288 20.14 8.68 61.00
C VAL A 288 20.89 7.39 60.62
N GLY A 289 20.86 7.09 59.33
CA GLY A 289 21.76 6.20 58.59
C GLY A 289 20.98 5.49 57.47
N GLN A 290 20.86 5.86 56.22
CA GLN A 290 21.82 6.13 55.12
C GLN A 290 22.62 4.87 54.71
N PHE A 291 22.67 4.73 53.37
CA PHE A 291 23.45 3.84 52.47
C PHE A 291 22.82 2.48 52.17
N GLY A 292 22.83 2.01 50.92
CA GLY A 292 23.31 2.46 49.62
C GLY A 292 23.15 1.27 48.67
N GLU A 293 23.03 1.60 47.43
CA GLU A 293 23.12 0.70 46.26
C GLU A 293 24.43 -0.13 46.22
N PRO A 294 24.57 -1.13 45.37
CA PRO A 294 24.49 -0.94 43.92
C PRO A 294 23.39 -1.73 43.16
#